data_e881654531cd4a85500367645245467e
#
_entry.id   e881654531cd4a85500367645245467e
#
_cell.length_a   1.000
_cell.length_b   1.000
_cell.length_c   1.000
_cell.angle_alpha   90.00
_cell.angle_beta   90.00
_cell.angle_gamma   90.00
#
_symmetry.space_group_name_H-M   'P 1'
#
loop_
_entity.id
_entity.type
_entity.pdbx_description
1 polymer ?
#
loop_
_entity_poly.entity_id
_entity_poly.type
_entity_poly.pdbx_seq_one_letter_code
_entity_poly.pdbx_strand_id
1 'polypeptide(L)'
;MMNLFFSFMFCMMCSSLVGASEGPLVKLNNGVQYQGKTEHDGDSFRGIRYGQSPEGVLRFAPPLMYAPPTDGIIDATKLGHVCPQSSCTNTGCSEDCLLLNIFTGKNATIQAVDSGNLLPVAIFVHGGSYMSGSGNLYPGGPLVNFMDGKGIVVTINYRLGALGFLGSSQLRAVDCTYGSTANMRI
;
A
#
# COMPACT_ATOMS: atom_id res chain seq x y z
N MET A 1 -25.22 -70.72 -11.46
CA MET A 1 -25.76 -69.58 -10.72
C MET A 1 -24.55 -68.86 -10.11
N MET A 2 -24.17 -67.80 -10.72
CA MET A 2 -22.91 -67.13 -10.37
C MET A 2 -23.25 -65.68 -10.01
N ASN A 3 -23.15 -65.36 -8.71
CA ASN A 3 -23.41 -64.00 -8.20
C ASN A 3 -22.15 -63.15 -8.29
N LEU A 4 -22.22 -62.15 -9.15
CA LEU A 4 -21.18 -61.11 -9.27
C LEU A 4 -21.45 -60.02 -8.19
N PHE A 5 -20.59 -59.94 -7.19
CA PHE A 5 -20.54 -58.82 -6.30
C PHE A 5 -19.70 -57.67 -6.93
N PHE A 6 -20.37 -56.62 -7.36
CA PHE A 6 -19.71 -55.36 -7.77
C PHE A 6 -19.42 -54.55 -6.49
N SER A 7 -18.17 -54.54 -6.08
CA SER A 7 -17.68 -53.66 -5.02
C SER A 7 -17.45 -52.26 -5.57
N PHE A 8 -18.33 -51.34 -5.32
CA PHE A 8 -18.14 -49.94 -5.60
C PHE A 8 -17.13 -49.33 -4.60
N MET A 9 -15.88 -49.19 -4.98
CA MET A 9 -14.86 -48.48 -4.22
C MET A 9 -15.09 -46.99 -4.44
N PHE A 10 -15.81 -46.35 -3.50
CA PHE A 10 -16.01 -44.91 -3.46
C PHE A 10 -14.68 -44.28 -3.00
N CYS A 11 -13.86 -43.83 -3.98
CA CYS A 11 -12.66 -43.04 -3.70
C CYS A 11 -13.11 -41.67 -3.22
N MET A 12 -13.12 -41.50 -1.91
CA MET A 12 -13.38 -40.24 -1.25
C MET A 12 -12.14 -39.35 -1.51
N MET A 13 -12.13 -38.56 -2.60
CA MET A 13 -11.20 -37.47 -2.78
C MET A 13 -11.42 -36.46 -1.66
N CYS A 14 -10.64 -36.61 -0.61
CA CYS A 14 -10.48 -35.58 0.40
C CYS A 14 -9.74 -34.42 -0.25
N SER A 15 -10.50 -33.53 -0.90
CA SER A 15 -10.00 -32.21 -1.27
C SER A 15 -9.72 -31.46 0.04
N SER A 16 -8.47 -31.53 0.51
CA SER A 16 -7.97 -30.62 1.51
C SER A 16 -8.04 -29.23 0.89
N LEU A 17 -9.13 -28.53 1.15
CA LEU A 17 -9.17 -27.08 1.07
C LEU A 17 -8.12 -26.57 2.07
N VAL A 18 -6.90 -26.35 1.58
CA VAL A 18 -5.97 -25.48 2.23
C VAL A 18 -6.66 -24.12 2.23
N GLY A 19 -7.36 -23.82 3.30
CA GLY A 19 -7.87 -22.48 3.55
C GLY A 19 -6.69 -21.53 3.50
N ALA A 20 -6.56 -20.80 2.41
CA ALA A 20 -5.74 -19.61 2.41
C ALA A 20 -6.23 -18.79 3.60
N SER A 21 -5.39 -18.54 4.59
CA SER A 21 -5.75 -17.63 5.67
C SER A 21 -5.97 -16.28 5.00
N GLU A 22 -7.25 -15.92 4.87
CA GLU A 22 -7.61 -14.60 4.41
C GLU A 22 -6.94 -13.63 5.39
N GLY A 23 -6.09 -12.74 4.86
CA GLY A 23 -5.43 -11.72 5.67
C GLY A 23 -6.45 -10.74 6.26
N PRO A 24 -6.00 -9.73 7.01
CA PRO A 24 -6.90 -8.77 7.64
C PRO A 24 -7.68 -7.98 6.59
N LEU A 25 -8.97 -7.80 6.85
CA LEU A 25 -9.88 -7.01 6.02
C LEU A 25 -10.33 -5.78 6.82
N VAL A 26 -9.99 -4.59 6.33
CA VAL A 26 -10.39 -3.32 6.96
C VAL A 26 -11.40 -2.61 6.09
N LYS A 27 -12.56 -2.29 6.67
CA LYS A 27 -13.63 -1.53 6.03
C LYS A 27 -13.56 -0.07 6.45
N LEU A 28 -13.56 0.84 5.48
CA LEU A 28 -13.63 2.28 5.73
C LEU A 28 -15.08 2.76 5.83
N ASN A 29 -15.27 3.95 6.38
CA ASN A 29 -16.60 4.57 6.55
C ASN A 29 -17.32 4.83 5.21
N ASN A 30 -16.61 4.96 4.10
CA ASN A 30 -17.18 5.11 2.76
C ASN A 30 -17.62 3.80 2.10
N GLY A 31 -17.45 2.65 2.78
CA GLY A 31 -17.87 1.32 2.32
C GLY A 31 -16.77 0.49 1.66
N VAL A 32 -15.71 1.09 1.14
CA VAL A 32 -14.59 0.34 0.54
C VAL A 32 -13.87 -0.49 1.60
N GLN A 33 -13.36 -1.65 1.18
CA GLN A 33 -12.59 -2.54 2.03
C GLN A 33 -11.18 -2.72 1.46
N TYR A 34 -10.20 -2.88 2.34
CA TYR A 34 -8.83 -3.18 1.97
C TYR A 34 -8.44 -4.56 2.50
N GLN A 35 -8.06 -5.44 1.60
CA GLN A 35 -7.54 -6.76 1.93
C GLN A 35 -6.05 -6.68 2.17
N GLY A 36 -5.62 -6.86 3.40
CA GLY A 36 -4.21 -6.90 3.79
C GLY A 36 -3.65 -8.32 3.85
N LYS A 37 -2.45 -8.42 4.36
CA LYS A 37 -1.71 -9.67 4.54
C LYS A 37 -1.21 -9.78 5.98
N THR A 38 -1.42 -10.92 6.61
CA THR A 38 -0.79 -11.25 7.89
C THR A 38 0.61 -11.81 7.64
N GLU A 39 1.60 -11.24 8.29
CA GLU A 39 3.01 -11.63 8.23
C GLU A 39 3.52 -12.03 9.61
N HIS A 40 4.81 -12.41 9.68
CA HIS A 40 5.43 -12.77 10.96
C HIS A 40 5.32 -11.62 11.98
N ASP A 41 5.58 -10.39 11.52
CA ASP A 41 5.72 -9.18 12.33
C ASP A 41 4.42 -8.39 12.49
N GLY A 42 3.27 -8.94 12.08
CA GLY A 42 1.98 -8.27 12.19
C GLY A 42 1.18 -8.29 10.90
N ASP A 43 0.26 -7.36 10.78
CA ASP A 43 -0.56 -7.17 9.60
C ASP A 43 0.01 -6.06 8.72
N SER A 44 -0.07 -6.22 7.40
CA SER A 44 0.38 -5.22 6.44
C SER A 44 -0.66 -4.96 5.37
N PHE A 45 -0.79 -3.69 4.98
CA PHE A 45 -1.57 -3.22 3.85
C PHE A 45 -0.64 -2.42 2.96
N ARG A 46 -0.42 -2.87 1.72
CA ARG A 46 0.62 -2.38 0.83
C ARG A 46 0.06 -1.82 -0.46
N GLY A 47 0.80 -0.88 -1.05
CA GLY A 47 0.42 -0.29 -2.32
C GLY A 47 -0.88 0.50 -2.28
N ILE A 48 -1.23 1.05 -1.11
CA ILE A 48 -2.43 1.87 -0.93
C ILE A 48 -2.21 3.22 -1.60
N ARG A 49 -3.12 3.57 -2.49
CA ARG A 49 -3.08 4.86 -3.21
C ARG A 49 -3.54 5.99 -2.29
N TYR A 50 -2.73 7.02 -2.15
CA TYR A 50 -3.08 8.25 -1.44
C TYR A 50 -3.26 9.46 -2.36
N GLY A 51 -2.65 9.44 -3.54
CA GLY A 51 -2.79 10.47 -4.57
C GLY A 51 -3.28 9.90 -5.89
N GLN A 52 -3.88 10.73 -6.74
CA GLN A 52 -4.18 10.36 -8.11
C GLN A 52 -2.89 10.10 -8.89
N SER A 53 -2.94 9.25 -9.93
CA SER A 53 -1.79 9.03 -10.80
C SER A 53 -1.30 10.35 -11.38
N PRO A 54 -0.04 10.75 -11.10
CA PRO A 54 0.50 12.02 -11.60
C PRO A 54 1.06 11.89 -13.04
N GLU A 55 0.42 11.10 -13.87
CA GLU A 55 0.81 10.85 -15.26
C GLU A 55 0.13 11.83 -16.22
N GLY A 56 0.65 11.92 -17.42
CA GLY A 56 0.06 12.70 -18.52
C GLY A 56 -0.10 14.17 -18.15
N VAL A 57 -1.32 14.66 -18.13
CA VAL A 57 -1.64 16.09 -17.85
C VAL A 57 -1.41 16.47 -16.38
N LEU A 58 -1.30 15.51 -15.48
CA LEU A 58 -1.02 15.74 -14.07
C LEU A 58 0.49 15.67 -13.75
N ARG A 59 1.33 15.38 -14.75
CA ARG A 59 2.78 15.43 -14.56
C ARG A 59 3.20 16.84 -14.20
N PHE A 60 4.06 16.99 -13.20
CA PHE A 60 4.49 18.25 -12.60
C PHE A 60 3.41 19.06 -11.89
N ALA A 61 2.14 18.70 -12.01
CA ALA A 61 1.07 19.35 -11.26
C ALA A 61 1.15 19.01 -9.76
N PRO A 62 0.58 19.84 -8.86
CA PRO A 62 0.39 19.47 -7.46
C PRO A 62 -0.38 18.15 -7.35
N PRO A 63 -0.10 17.33 -6.31
CA PRO A 63 -0.82 16.08 -6.14
C PRO A 63 -2.29 16.34 -5.85
N LEU A 64 -3.15 15.53 -6.46
CA LEU A 64 -4.58 15.52 -6.18
C LEU A 64 -4.89 14.35 -5.25
N MET A 65 -5.78 14.56 -4.30
CA MET A 65 -6.23 13.48 -3.43
C MET A 65 -6.89 12.36 -4.24
N TYR A 66 -6.56 11.14 -3.89
CA TYR A 66 -7.25 9.97 -4.43
C TYR A 66 -8.58 9.78 -3.72
N ALA A 67 -9.65 9.66 -4.49
CA ALA A 67 -10.95 9.23 -4.00
C ALA A 67 -11.11 7.74 -4.31
N PRO A 68 -11.05 6.86 -3.31
CA PRO A 68 -11.27 5.43 -3.54
C PRO A 68 -12.73 5.19 -3.95
N PRO A 69 -13.02 4.05 -4.61
CA PRO A 69 -14.40 3.65 -4.88
C PRO A 69 -15.21 3.57 -3.58
N THR A 70 -16.52 3.64 -3.68
CA THR A 70 -17.41 3.61 -2.50
C THR A 70 -17.78 2.20 -2.07
N ASP A 71 -17.39 1.19 -2.86
CA ASP A 71 -17.65 -0.22 -2.60
C ASP A 71 -16.52 -1.11 -3.13
N GLY A 72 -16.60 -2.40 -2.83
CA GLY A 72 -15.64 -3.40 -3.28
C GLY A 72 -14.46 -3.62 -2.35
N ILE A 73 -13.62 -4.57 -2.74
CA ILE A 73 -12.41 -4.95 -2.01
C ILE A 73 -11.19 -4.57 -2.85
N ILE A 74 -10.30 -3.79 -2.27
CA ILE A 74 -9.01 -3.42 -2.85
C ILE A 74 -7.94 -4.38 -2.31
N ASP A 75 -7.23 -5.05 -3.22
CA ASP A 75 -6.08 -5.89 -2.88
C ASP A 75 -4.91 -5.00 -2.42
N ALA A 76 -4.64 -5.00 -1.13
CA ALA A 76 -3.52 -4.32 -0.49
C ALA A 76 -2.46 -5.32 0.01
N THR A 77 -2.31 -6.47 -0.63
CA THR A 77 -1.32 -7.48 -0.26
C THR A 77 0.03 -7.29 -0.94
N LYS A 78 0.10 -6.45 -1.98
CA LYS A 78 1.28 -6.28 -2.85
C LYS A 78 1.85 -4.88 -2.75
N LEU A 79 3.18 -4.78 -2.78
CA LEU A 79 3.85 -3.49 -2.94
C LEU A 79 3.48 -2.85 -4.27
N GLY A 80 3.26 -1.53 -4.24
CA GLY A 80 3.04 -0.75 -5.45
C GLY A 80 4.32 -0.34 -6.16
N HIS A 81 4.18 0.43 -7.25
CA HIS A 81 5.32 0.93 -8.01
C HIS A 81 6.19 1.90 -7.21
N VAL A 82 7.47 1.88 -7.54
CA VAL A 82 8.45 2.86 -7.06
C VAL A 82 8.44 4.06 -8.00
N CYS A 83 8.64 5.27 -7.47
CA CYS A 83 8.73 6.46 -8.30
C CYS A 83 9.96 6.43 -9.21
N PRO A 84 9.89 7.02 -10.42
CA PRO A 84 11.00 7.05 -11.36
C PRO A 84 12.26 7.64 -10.75
N GLN A 85 13.38 6.94 -10.94
CA GLN A 85 14.70 7.27 -10.43
C GLN A 85 15.77 6.58 -11.28
N SER A 86 17.05 6.98 -11.13
CA SER A 86 18.14 6.46 -11.96
C SER A 86 18.37 4.95 -11.83
N SER A 87 17.98 4.35 -10.71
CA SER A 87 18.10 2.92 -10.45
C SER A 87 16.92 2.11 -10.97
N CYS A 88 15.97 2.71 -11.68
CA CYS A 88 14.88 1.99 -12.29
C CYS A 88 15.40 1.04 -13.37
N THR A 89 15.34 -0.24 -13.08
CA THR A 89 15.39 -1.27 -14.09
C THR A 89 13.99 -1.48 -14.67
N ASN A 90 13.85 -2.09 -15.82
CA ASN A 90 12.63 -2.19 -16.64
C ASN A 90 11.36 -2.71 -15.95
N THR A 91 11.39 -2.99 -14.65
CA THR A 91 10.26 -3.49 -13.88
C THR A 91 10.16 -2.78 -12.54
N GLY A 92 9.00 -2.23 -12.24
CA GLY A 92 8.66 -1.75 -10.91
C GLY A 92 8.67 -0.24 -10.68
N CYS A 93 9.16 0.57 -11.63
CA CYS A 93 9.01 2.03 -11.59
C CYS A 93 7.87 2.51 -12.46
N SER A 94 7.11 3.47 -11.94
CA SER A 94 6.04 4.16 -12.67
C SER A 94 5.88 5.57 -12.11
N GLU A 95 5.45 6.52 -12.91
CA GLU A 95 5.00 7.80 -12.39
C GLU A 95 3.77 7.62 -11.49
N ASP A 96 2.97 6.57 -11.72
CA ASP A 96 1.88 6.16 -10.85
C ASP A 96 2.41 5.50 -9.56
N CYS A 97 3.05 6.30 -8.72
CA CYS A 97 3.80 5.86 -7.55
C CYS A 97 3.36 6.51 -6.22
N LEU A 98 2.32 7.34 -6.22
CA LEU A 98 1.82 7.99 -5.01
C LEU A 98 1.07 6.97 -4.14
N LEU A 99 1.85 6.05 -3.61
CA LEU A 99 1.41 4.87 -2.86
C LEU A 99 2.09 4.83 -1.50
N LEU A 100 1.42 4.22 -0.54
CA LEU A 100 1.93 4.02 0.81
C LEU A 100 1.72 2.58 1.26
N ASN A 101 2.44 2.19 2.31
CA ASN A 101 2.25 0.92 2.99
C ASN A 101 1.96 1.19 4.47
N ILE A 102 1.09 0.39 5.05
CA ILE A 102 0.69 0.44 6.47
C ILE A 102 1.07 -0.88 7.11
N PHE A 103 1.69 -0.81 8.27
CA PHE A 103 2.06 -1.97 9.10
C PHE A 103 1.50 -1.77 10.50
N THR A 104 0.97 -2.83 11.09
CA THR A 104 0.34 -2.80 12.41
C THR A 104 0.47 -4.16 13.10
N GLY A 105 0.27 -4.21 14.42
CA GLY A 105 0.20 -5.48 15.14
C GLY A 105 -0.94 -6.36 14.62
N LYS A 106 -0.85 -7.67 14.82
CA LYS A 106 -1.89 -8.61 14.41
C LYS A 106 -3.24 -8.23 15.02
N ASN A 107 -4.25 -8.04 14.17
CA ASN A 107 -5.61 -7.64 14.57
C ASN A 107 -5.68 -6.31 15.34
N ALA A 108 -4.60 -5.55 15.44
CA ALA A 108 -4.55 -4.35 16.26
C ALA A 108 -5.53 -3.27 15.79
N THR A 109 -5.73 -3.11 14.48
CA THR A 109 -6.69 -2.17 13.91
C THR A 109 -8.13 -2.52 14.29
N ILE A 110 -8.48 -3.80 14.27
CA ILE A 110 -9.82 -4.28 14.66
C ILE A 110 -10.02 -4.05 16.16
N GLN A 111 -9.05 -4.44 16.98
CA GLN A 111 -9.10 -4.25 18.44
C GLN A 111 -9.17 -2.77 18.85
N ALA A 112 -8.45 -1.89 18.13
CA ALA A 112 -8.49 -0.46 18.40
C ALA A 112 -9.87 0.15 18.11
N VAL A 113 -10.50 -0.24 16.99
CA VAL A 113 -11.85 0.21 16.65
C VAL A 113 -12.86 -0.28 17.68
N ASP A 114 -12.82 -1.55 18.06
CA ASP A 114 -13.77 -2.15 18.99
C ASP A 114 -13.64 -1.59 20.42
N SER A 115 -12.41 -1.25 20.83
CA SER A 115 -12.14 -0.67 22.16
C SER A 115 -12.26 0.86 22.22
N GLY A 116 -12.36 1.54 21.08
CA GLY A 116 -12.29 3.00 20.97
C GLY A 116 -10.91 3.60 21.27
N ASN A 117 -9.88 2.78 21.45
CA ASN A 117 -8.52 3.21 21.72
C ASN A 117 -7.73 3.38 20.42
N LEU A 118 -7.48 4.62 20.01
CA LEU A 118 -6.68 4.92 18.83
C LEU A 118 -5.20 4.57 19.07
N LEU A 119 -4.57 3.99 18.04
CA LEU A 119 -3.14 3.69 18.06
C LEU A 119 -2.32 4.88 17.55
N PRO A 120 -1.14 5.14 18.11
CA PRO A 120 -0.22 6.12 17.57
C PRO A 120 0.24 5.72 16.17
N VAL A 121 0.38 6.73 15.29
CA VAL A 121 0.82 6.54 13.90
C VAL A 121 2.18 7.19 13.71
N ALA A 122 3.17 6.41 13.26
CA ALA A 122 4.47 6.88 12.84
C ALA A 122 4.55 6.86 11.31
N ILE A 123 4.81 8.01 10.68
CA ILE A 123 4.99 8.11 9.22
C ILE A 123 6.48 8.19 8.93
N PHE A 124 6.97 7.26 8.11
CA PHE A 124 8.34 7.25 7.64
C PHE A 124 8.44 7.78 6.22
N VAL A 125 9.20 8.85 6.06
CA VAL A 125 9.54 9.45 4.77
C VAL A 125 10.99 9.07 4.45
N HIS A 126 11.17 8.29 3.36
CA HIS A 126 12.50 7.77 3.03
C HIS A 126 13.47 8.86 2.57
N GLY A 127 14.77 8.65 2.82
CA GLY A 127 15.84 9.47 2.31
C GLY A 127 16.20 9.16 0.84
N GLY A 128 17.33 9.68 0.38
CA GLY A 128 17.86 9.48 -0.98
C GLY A 128 18.03 10.78 -1.75
N SER A 129 18.23 11.88 -1.03
CA SER A 129 18.51 13.23 -1.58
C SER A 129 17.47 13.68 -2.61
N TYR A 130 16.22 13.28 -2.43
CA TYR A 130 15.10 13.54 -3.35
C TYR A 130 15.28 12.95 -4.76
N MET A 131 16.31 12.16 -5.00
CA MET A 131 16.68 11.60 -6.30
C MET A 131 16.43 10.09 -6.38
N SER A 132 16.40 9.41 -5.23
CA SER A 132 16.26 7.95 -5.15
C SER A 132 15.61 7.51 -3.85
N GLY A 133 15.25 6.22 -3.77
CA GLY A 133 14.64 5.61 -2.60
C GLY A 133 13.19 5.20 -2.83
N SER A 134 12.63 4.56 -1.82
CA SER A 134 11.24 4.09 -1.84
C SER A 134 10.81 3.69 -0.44
N GLY A 135 9.56 3.94 -0.07
CA GLY A 135 8.93 3.37 1.12
C GLY A 135 8.90 1.84 1.12
N ASN A 136 8.99 1.22 -0.06
CA ASN A 136 9.00 -0.24 -0.21
C ASN A 136 10.28 -0.90 0.35
N LEU A 137 11.36 -0.15 0.53
CA LEU A 137 12.63 -0.64 1.07
C LEU A 137 12.63 -0.76 2.60
N TYR A 138 11.62 -0.21 3.26
CA TYR A 138 11.55 -0.11 4.71
C TYR A 138 10.32 -0.84 5.23
N PRO A 139 10.42 -2.16 5.51
CA PRO A 139 9.33 -2.90 6.14
C PRO A 139 9.07 -2.34 7.54
N GLY A 140 7.85 -1.92 7.82
CA GLY A 140 7.49 -1.34 9.11
C GLY A 140 7.27 -2.36 10.23
N GLY A 141 7.17 -3.65 9.91
CA GLY A 141 6.91 -4.71 10.87
C GLY A 141 7.88 -4.76 12.06
N PRO A 142 9.21 -4.68 11.86
CA PRO A 142 10.16 -4.65 12.97
C PRO A 142 9.93 -3.48 13.93
N LEU A 143 9.54 -2.30 13.42
CA LEU A 143 9.23 -1.15 14.28
C LEU A 143 7.90 -1.35 15.02
N VAL A 144 6.92 -1.96 14.37
CA VAL A 144 5.65 -2.36 15.02
C VAL A 144 5.92 -3.32 16.17
N ASN A 145 6.79 -4.31 15.97
CA ASN A 145 7.20 -5.24 17.02
C ASN A 145 7.92 -4.54 18.18
N PHE A 146 8.79 -3.58 17.87
CA PHE A 146 9.45 -2.77 18.91
C PHE A 146 8.43 -1.97 19.76
N MET A 147 7.30 -1.62 19.20
CA MET A 147 6.17 -0.98 19.89
C MET A 147 5.19 -1.97 20.53
N ASP A 148 5.56 -3.24 20.70
CA ASP A 148 4.70 -4.32 21.22
C ASP A 148 3.37 -4.47 20.43
N GLY A 149 3.38 -4.16 19.15
CA GLY A 149 2.19 -4.17 18.30
C GLY A 149 1.20 -3.03 18.57
N LYS A 150 1.53 -2.08 19.43
CA LYS A 150 0.65 -0.98 19.88
C LYS A 150 0.85 0.31 19.08
N GLY A 151 1.17 0.19 17.82
CA GLY A 151 1.37 1.33 16.93
C GLY A 151 1.15 0.97 15.48
N ILE A 152 1.01 1.99 14.67
CA ILE A 152 0.89 1.88 13.21
C ILE A 152 2.10 2.56 12.60
N VAL A 153 2.77 1.88 11.67
CA VAL A 153 3.87 2.45 10.88
C VAL A 153 3.40 2.60 9.45
N VAL A 154 3.58 3.78 8.89
CA VAL A 154 3.26 4.10 7.51
C VAL A 154 4.55 4.45 6.77
N THR A 155 4.82 3.80 5.64
CA THR A 155 5.92 4.18 4.75
C THR A 155 5.34 4.71 3.45
N ILE A 156 5.86 5.81 2.93
CA ILE A 156 5.31 6.48 1.76
C ILE A 156 6.30 6.53 0.61
N ASN A 157 5.81 6.49 -0.62
CA ASN A 157 6.53 6.93 -1.79
C ASN A 157 6.15 8.39 -2.08
N TYR A 158 7.08 9.16 -2.63
CA TYR A 158 6.85 10.50 -3.13
C TYR A 158 7.64 10.69 -4.43
N ARG A 159 7.19 11.58 -5.30
CA ARG A 159 7.85 11.84 -6.58
C ARG A 159 9.27 12.32 -6.36
N LEU A 160 10.20 11.85 -7.18
CA LEU A 160 11.63 12.09 -7.09
C LEU A 160 12.15 12.93 -8.27
N GLY A 161 13.36 13.45 -8.14
CA GLY A 161 14.05 14.18 -9.18
C GLY A 161 13.23 15.32 -9.80
N ALA A 162 13.30 15.47 -11.09
CA ALA A 162 12.58 16.54 -11.81
C ALA A 162 11.05 16.38 -11.71
N LEU A 163 10.53 15.15 -11.66
CA LEU A 163 9.10 14.92 -11.59
C LEU A 163 8.46 15.39 -10.28
N GLY A 164 9.26 15.44 -9.20
CA GLY A 164 8.79 15.88 -7.90
C GLY A 164 9.29 17.25 -7.46
N PHE A 165 10.46 17.68 -7.96
CA PHE A 165 11.19 18.82 -7.41
C PHE A 165 11.69 19.81 -8.48
N LEU A 166 11.16 19.73 -9.71
CA LEU A 166 11.48 20.73 -10.73
C LEU A 166 10.94 22.09 -10.30
N GLY A 167 11.85 23.07 -10.20
CA GLY A 167 11.50 24.44 -9.83
C GLY A 167 12.43 25.44 -10.50
N SER A 168 11.85 26.54 -10.99
CA SER A 168 12.59 27.70 -11.45
C SER A 168 11.77 28.97 -11.24
N SER A 169 12.46 30.13 -11.25
CA SER A 169 11.80 31.43 -11.21
C SER A 169 10.91 31.65 -12.43
N GLN A 170 11.31 31.16 -13.59
CA GLN A 170 10.54 31.27 -14.84
C GLN A 170 9.27 30.44 -14.77
N LEU A 171 9.33 29.18 -14.32
CA LEU A 171 8.14 28.35 -14.14
C LEU A 171 7.15 28.97 -13.14
N ARG A 172 7.67 29.57 -12.06
CA ARG A 172 6.84 30.24 -11.06
C ARG A 172 6.17 31.51 -11.63
N ALA A 173 6.83 32.21 -12.52
CA ALA A 173 6.28 33.42 -13.16
C ALA A 173 5.16 33.12 -14.17
N VAL A 174 5.23 31.96 -14.84
CA VAL A 174 4.23 31.52 -15.84
C VAL A 174 3.03 30.89 -15.15
N ASP A 175 3.24 30.13 -14.09
CA ASP A 175 2.20 29.44 -13.37
C ASP A 175 2.52 29.34 -11.88
N CYS A 176 1.85 30.15 -11.08
CA CYS A 176 2.00 30.12 -9.61
C CYS A 176 1.52 28.80 -8.98
N THR A 177 0.79 27.94 -9.72
CA THR A 177 0.38 26.62 -9.28
C THR A 177 1.49 25.57 -9.44
N TYR A 178 2.42 25.76 -10.41
CA TYR A 178 3.55 24.87 -10.67
C TYR A 178 4.85 25.28 -9.97
N GLY A 179 4.82 26.29 -9.12
CA GLY A 179 5.99 26.80 -8.43
C GLY A 179 6.62 25.81 -7.46
N SER A 180 7.76 25.30 -7.82
CA SER A 180 8.88 24.70 -7.05
C SER A 180 8.59 23.46 -6.19
N THR A 181 7.38 22.91 -6.12
CA THR A 181 7.13 21.83 -5.18
C THR A 181 5.92 20.99 -5.57
N ALA A 182 6.06 20.26 -6.67
CA ALA A 182 5.06 19.28 -7.05
C ALA A 182 4.66 18.31 -5.91
N ASN A 183 5.49 18.18 -4.88
CA ASN A 183 5.20 17.38 -3.68
C ASN A 183 4.85 18.21 -2.43
N MET A 184 4.94 19.54 -2.43
CA MET A 184 4.83 20.34 -1.20
C MET A 184 3.42 20.88 -0.88
N ARG A 185 2.39 20.41 -1.60
CA ARG A 185 1.01 20.62 -1.17
C ARG A 185 0.42 19.28 -0.80
N ILE A 186 0.61 18.90 0.43
CA ILE A 186 -0.15 17.85 1.11
C ILE A 186 -1.34 18.52 1.79
#